data_1183f420351e10ba1ba36932c5dd4255
#
_entry.id   1183f420351e10ba1ba36932c5dd4255
#
_cell.length_a   1.000
_cell.length_b   1.000
_cell.length_c   1.000
_cell.angle_alpha   90.00
_cell.angle_beta   90.00
_cell.angle_gamma   90.00
#
_symmetry.space_group_name_H-M   'P 1'
#
loop_
_entity.id
_entity.type
_entity.pdbx_description
1 polymer ?
#
loop_
_entity_poly.entity_id
_entity_poly.type
_entity_poly.pdbx_seq_one_letter_code
_entity_poly.pdbx_strand_id
1 'polypeptide(L)'
;LYESLPVTVNNKKQNVIKKRWLQNYNKTLDKIYSSKLKEILGEFEMDNLKSETGEDFFGLFHESFAPLPLHVDTGFDENALIYKQIVTPLIEPGDTVFFKKRWYKQSTTFTNNEEELNFKPKPGQNARSKDHLGEIEFDKDMHAKYLSHIDINNLRGMEVEMIYNWKVGESLIVDRTHIHCASSRLNKRKLGLTTFTKRK
;
A
#
# COMPACT_ATOMS: atom_id res chain seq x y z
N LEU A 1 3.58 -10.72 -17.45
CA LEU A 1 4.63 -10.21 -16.55
C LEU A 1 4.54 -10.86 -15.16
N TYR A 2 3.41 -10.79 -14.46
CA TYR A 2 3.29 -11.32 -13.09
C TYR A 2 3.70 -12.79 -12.99
N GLU A 3 3.23 -13.64 -13.88
CA GLU A 3 3.51 -15.09 -13.83
C GLU A 3 5.00 -15.41 -14.06
N SER A 4 5.68 -14.60 -14.85
CA SER A 4 7.12 -14.81 -15.16
C SER A 4 8.08 -14.31 -14.09
N LEU A 5 7.59 -13.56 -13.10
CA LEU A 5 8.43 -13.03 -12.02
C LEU A 5 8.60 -14.04 -10.88
N PRO A 6 9.78 -14.12 -10.26
CA PRO A 6 9.99 -14.94 -9.09
C PRO A 6 9.23 -14.40 -7.87
N VAL A 7 8.83 -15.29 -6.99
CA VAL A 7 8.28 -14.90 -5.68
C VAL A 7 9.42 -14.36 -4.82
N THR A 8 9.29 -13.13 -4.36
CA THR A 8 10.29 -12.48 -3.51
C THR A 8 9.91 -12.51 -2.03
N VAL A 9 8.60 -12.53 -1.72
CA VAL A 9 8.11 -12.70 -0.37
C VAL A 9 6.93 -13.67 -0.40
N ASN A 10 6.98 -14.69 0.44
CA ASN A 10 5.86 -15.57 0.72
C ASN A 10 5.61 -15.58 2.23
N ASN A 11 4.74 -14.70 2.68
CA ASN A 11 4.40 -14.58 4.09
C ASN A 11 3.17 -15.42 4.41
N LYS A 12 3.38 -16.66 4.82
CA LYS A 12 2.29 -17.59 5.16
C LYS A 12 1.41 -17.11 6.32
N LYS A 13 1.96 -16.33 7.27
CA LYS A 13 1.19 -15.80 8.41
C LYS A 13 0.19 -14.72 7.98
N GLN A 14 0.56 -13.92 6.98
CA GLN A 14 -0.29 -12.86 6.45
C GLN A 14 -1.05 -13.27 5.19
N ASN A 15 -0.87 -14.49 4.71
CA ASN A 15 -1.43 -14.94 3.43
C ASN A 15 -1.11 -13.96 2.29
N VAL A 16 0.16 -13.58 2.17
CA VAL A 16 0.62 -12.60 1.19
C VAL A 16 1.74 -13.18 0.35
N ILE A 17 1.64 -12.99 -0.96
CA ILE A 17 2.71 -13.27 -1.93
C ILE A 17 3.10 -11.94 -2.57
N LYS A 18 4.39 -11.64 -2.61
CA LYS A 18 4.93 -10.46 -3.28
C LYS A 18 5.88 -10.88 -4.38
N LYS A 19 5.77 -10.22 -5.54
CA LYS A 19 6.72 -10.34 -6.65
C LYS A 19 7.17 -8.95 -7.04
N ARG A 20 8.47 -8.77 -7.28
CA ARG A 20 9.06 -7.48 -7.64
C ARG A 20 9.15 -7.35 -9.15
N TRP A 21 8.66 -6.26 -9.70
CA TRP A 21 8.94 -5.86 -11.06
C TRP A 21 10.28 -5.11 -11.06
N LEU A 22 11.33 -5.84 -11.38
CA LEU A 22 12.69 -5.29 -11.40
C LEU A 22 12.83 -4.26 -12.52
N GLN A 23 13.62 -3.23 -12.26
CA GLN A 23 13.94 -2.20 -13.25
C GLN A 23 14.59 -2.84 -14.50
N ASN A 24 14.14 -2.42 -15.67
CA ASN A 24 14.58 -2.94 -16.97
C ASN A 24 14.30 -4.43 -17.23
N TYR A 25 13.54 -5.11 -16.40
CA TYR A 25 13.11 -6.49 -16.67
C TYR A 25 12.31 -6.59 -17.98
N ASN A 26 11.48 -5.59 -18.25
CA ASN A 26 10.76 -5.43 -19.52
C ASN A 26 10.75 -3.96 -19.94
N LYS A 27 11.82 -3.52 -20.65
CA LYS A 27 12.03 -2.12 -21.05
C LYS A 27 10.87 -1.52 -21.84
N THR A 28 10.20 -2.33 -22.67
CA THR A 28 9.05 -1.87 -23.45
C THR A 28 7.88 -1.53 -22.54
N LEU A 29 7.57 -2.42 -21.61
CA LEU A 29 6.47 -2.22 -20.65
C LEU A 29 6.79 -1.08 -19.68
N ASP A 30 8.04 -1.01 -19.20
CA ASP A 30 8.50 0.10 -18.34
C ASP A 30 8.27 1.44 -19.02
N LYS A 31 8.63 1.54 -20.32
CA LYS A 31 8.43 2.76 -21.11
C LYS A 31 6.95 3.09 -21.31
N ILE A 32 6.14 2.12 -21.69
CA ILE A 32 4.68 2.33 -21.90
C ILE A 32 4.04 2.80 -20.59
N TYR A 33 4.32 2.13 -19.50
CA TYR A 33 3.75 2.46 -18.18
C TYR A 33 4.15 3.87 -17.73
N SER A 34 5.45 4.18 -17.77
CA SER A 34 5.96 5.50 -17.39
C SER A 34 5.42 6.62 -18.29
N SER A 35 5.29 6.37 -19.61
CA SER A 35 4.73 7.35 -20.53
C SER A 35 3.27 7.64 -20.23
N LYS A 36 2.46 6.61 -19.94
CA LYS A 36 1.06 6.82 -19.55
C LYS A 36 0.90 7.56 -18.25
N LEU A 37 1.73 7.28 -17.25
CA LEU A 37 1.73 8.07 -16.01
C LEU A 37 2.14 9.52 -16.25
N LYS A 38 3.10 9.77 -17.14
CA LYS A 38 3.57 11.13 -17.47
C LYS A 38 2.48 11.98 -18.14
N GLU A 39 1.63 11.37 -18.97
CA GLU A 39 0.47 12.04 -19.56
C GLU A 39 -0.50 12.58 -18.47
N ILE A 40 -0.57 11.91 -17.32
CA ILE A 40 -1.51 12.23 -16.23
C ILE A 40 -0.87 13.11 -15.16
N LEU A 41 0.35 12.78 -14.76
CA LEU A 41 1.04 13.40 -13.61
C LEU A 41 1.97 14.56 -14.00
N GLY A 42 2.28 14.73 -15.29
CA GLY A 42 3.32 15.65 -15.74
C GLY A 42 4.72 15.14 -15.42
N GLU A 43 5.62 16.01 -15.01
CA GLU A 43 7.00 15.63 -14.70
C GLU A 43 7.11 14.96 -13.32
N PHE A 44 7.66 13.78 -13.31
CA PHE A 44 7.97 12.99 -12.13
C PHE A 44 9.13 12.04 -12.43
N GLU A 45 9.63 11.39 -11.39
CA GLU A 45 10.50 10.23 -11.49
C GLU A 45 9.83 9.01 -10.87
N MET A 46 10.04 7.82 -11.47
CA MET A 46 9.70 6.57 -10.78
C MET A 46 10.62 6.43 -9.57
N ASP A 47 10.01 6.19 -8.42
CA ASP A 47 10.78 5.92 -7.23
C ASP A 47 11.12 4.43 -7.18
N ASN A 48 12.35 4.12 -7.54
CA ASN A 48 12.86 2.76 -7.46
C ASN A 48 13.08 2.39 -6.00
N LEU A 49 12.27 1.50 -5.51
CA LEU A 49 12.41 0.95 -4.17
C LEU A 49 13.59 -0.03 -4.14
N LYS A 50 14.23 -0.15 -3.00
CA LYS A 50 15.30 -1.14 -2.80
C LYS A 50 14.77 -2.36 -2.07
N SER A 51 15.19 -3.52 -2.55
CA SER A 51 14.97 -4.79 -1.87
C SER A 51 15.88 -4.91 -0.63
N GLU A 52 15.64 -5.92 0.18
CA GLU A 52 16.52 -6.27 1.31
C GLU A 52 17.94 -6.64 0.86
N THR A 53 18.09 -7.07 -0.40
CA THR A 53 19.38 -7.38 -1.04
C THR A 53 19.98 -6.20 -1.81
N GLY A 54 19.34 -5.02 -1.75
CA GLY A 54 19.81 -3.81 -2.42
C GLY A 54 19.42 -3.68 -3.89
N GLU A 55 18.66 -4.61 -4.46
CA GLU A 55 18.20 -4.54 -5.85
C GLU A 55 17.11 -3.49 -6.01
N ASP A 56 17.21 -2.69 -7.06
CA ASP A 56 16.17 -1.72 -7.41
C ASP A 56 15.01 -2.41 -8.11
N PHE A 57 13.78 -2.08 -7.72
CA PHE A 57 12.59 -2.57 -8.36
C PHE A 57 11.60 -1.45 -8.68
N PHE A 58 10.98 -1.57 -9.85
CA PHE A 58 10.08 -0.58 -10.44
C PHE A 58 8.70 -0.57 -9.79
N GLY A 59 8.21 -1.74 -9.40
CA GLY A 59 6.90 -1.91 -8.79
C GLY A 59 6.78 -3.22 -8.03
N LEU A 60 5.74 -3.32 -7.24
CA LEU A 60 5.45 -4.45 -6.39
C LEU A 60 4.09 -5.05 -6.75
N PHE A 61 4.10 -6.27 -7.26
CA PHE A 61 2.90 -7.10 -7.33
C PHE A 61 2.63 -7.65 -5.94
N HIS A 62 1.42 -7.40 -5.48
CA HIS A 62 0.96 -7.81 -4.16
C HIS A 62 -0.28 -8.68 -4.32
N GLU A 63 -0.14 -9.95 -3.97
CA GLU A 63 -1.21 -10.92 -3.93
C GLU A 63 -1.55 -11.20 -2.47
N SER A 64 -2.79 -10.97 -2.08
CA SER A 64 -3.26 -11.21 -0.72
C SER A 64 -4.53 -12.05 -0.70
N PHE A 65 -4.66 -12.86 0.34
CA PHE A 65 -5.78 -13.77 0.58
C PHE A 65 -6.52 -13.41 1.87
N ALA A 66 -6.07 -12.36 2.54
CA ALA A 66 -6.69 -11.80 3.74
C ALA A 66 -6.58 -10.27 3.71
N PRO A 67 -7.47 -9.55 4.41
CA PRO A 67 -7.38 -8.11 4.54
C PRO A 67 -6.06 -7.68 5.19
N LEU A 68 -5.52 -6.57 4.70
CA LEU A 68 -4.30 -5.98 5.25
C LEU A 68 -4.64 -4.98 6.35
N PRO A 69 -3.78 -4.87 7.38
CA PRO A 69 -3.95 -3.91 8.46
C PRO A 69 -3.82 -2.47 7.96
N LEU A 70 -4.15 -1.53 8.83
CA LEU A 70 -3.98 -0.11 8.61
C LEU A 70 -2.49 0.24 8.45
N HIS A 71 -2.10 0.88 7.34
CA HIS A 71 -0.69 1.14 7.04
C HIS A 71 -0.47 2.28 6.05
N VAL A 72 0.80 2.63 5.91
CA VAL A 72 1.37 3.40 4.81
C VAL A 72 2.50 2.57 4.21
N ASP A 73 2.48 2.36 2.90
CA ASP A 73 3.42 1.45 2.21
C ASP A 73 4.86 1.94 2.24
N THR A 74 5.06 3.16 1.80
CA THR A 74 6.36 3.81 1.77
C THR A 74 6.23 5.18 2.41
N GLY A 75 6.89 5.32 3.53
CA GLY A 75 6.83 6.55 4.29
C GLY A 75 7.60 7.69 3.64
N PHE A 76 7.45 8.82 4.26
CA PHE A 76 8.20 10.02 3.97
C PHE A 76 9.66 9.80 4.37
N ASP A 77 10.57 10.08 3.43
CA ASP A 77 11.98 10.33 3.70
C ASP A 77 12.19 11.84 3.55
N GLU A 78 12.79 12.48 4.52
CA GLU A 78 13.06 13.94 4.50
C GLU A 78 13.87 14.36 3.27
N ASN A 79 14.65 13.43 2.70
CA ASN A 79 15.45 13.65 1.51
C ASN A 79 14.76 13.21 0.20
N ALA A 80 13.58 12.60 0.28
CA ALA A 80 12.84 12.11 -0.87
C ALA A 80 11.59 12.96 -1.10
N LEU A 81 11.54 13.62 -2.25
CA LEU A 81 10.35 14.34 -2.70
C LEU A 81 9.28 13.34 -3.13
N ILE A 82 8.73 12.58 -2.19
CA ILE A 82 7.67 11.62 -2.45
C ILE A 82 6.48 12.31 -3.12
N TYR A 83 5.79 11.59 -4.00
CA TYR A 83 4.69 12.17 -4.76
C TYR A 83 3.46 11.27 -4.74
N LYS A 84 3.30 10.40 -5.72
CA LYS A 84 2.10 9.57 -5.87
C LYS A 84 2.44 8.09 -5.74
N GLN A 85 1.47 7.37 -5.22
CA GLN A 85 1.36 5.91 -5.28
C GLN A 85 0.30 5.57 -6.30
N ILE A 86 0.58 4.60 -7.14
CA ILE A 86 -0.34 4.10 -8.14
C ILE A 86 -0.71 2.67 -7.80
N VAL A 87 -1.99 2.41 -7.64
CA VAL A 87 -2.53 1.07 -7.40
C VAL A 87 -3.30 0.63 -8.62
N THR A 88 -2.82 -0.42 -9.28
CA THR A 88 -3.43 -0.99 -10.49
C THR A 88 -3.99 -2.36 -10.16
N PRO A 89 -5.33 -2.50 -10.06
CA PRO A 89 -5.99 -3.80 -9.89
C PRO A 89 -5.73 -4.73 -11.07
N LEU A 90 -5.41 -5.98 -10.79
CA LEU A 90 -5.23 -7.03 -11.80
C LEU A 90 -6.28 -8.14 -11.69
N ILE A 91 -6.96 -8.22 -10.56
CA ILE A 91 -8.08 -9.14 -10.30
C ILE A 91 -9.14 -8.40 -9.49
N GLU A 92 -10.41 -8.67 -9.80
CA GLU A 92 -11.58 -8.29 -9.01
C GLU A 92 -12.12 -9.52 -8.25
N PRO A 93 -12.87 -9.33 -7.15
CA PRO A 93 -13.18 -8.08 -6.46
C PRO A 93 -12.13 -7.68 -5.43
N GLY A 94 -12.22 -6.46 -4.95
CA GLY A 94 -11.44 -5.97 -3.82
C GLY A 94 -11.75 -4.50 -3.55
N ASP A 95 -11.53 -4.09 -2.32
CA ASP A 95 -11.67 -2.69 -1.94
C ASP A 95 -10.40 -2.24 -1.21
N THR A 96 -10.06 -0.97 -1.34
CA THR A 96 -9.08 -0.29 -0.49
C THR A 96 -9.76 0.91 0.16
N VAL A 97 -9.63 1.00 1.47
CA VAL A 97 -10.17 2.10 2.27
C VAL A 97 -9.04 3.09 2.54
N PHE A 98 -9.26 4.34 2.17
CA PHE A 98 -8.35 5.45 2.41
C PHE A 98 -8.92 6.40 3.44
N PHE A 99 -8.05 6.92 4.30
CA PHE A 99 -8.44 7.81 5.39
C PHE A 99 -7.97 9.25 5.13
N LYS A 100 -8.66 10.24 5.68
CA LYS A 100 -8.28 11.65 5.58
C LYS A 100 -6.94 11.96 6.22
N LYS A 101 -6.57 11.20 7.25
CA LYS A 101 -5.32 11.38 7.98
C LYS A 101 -4.13 11.03 7.10
N ARG A 102 -3.09 11.84 7.16
CA ARG A 102 -1.83 11.68 6.42
C ARG A 102 -0.69 11.33 7.36
N TRP A 103 0.29 10.60 6.83
CA TRP A 103 1.47 10.20 7.57
C TRP A 103 2.74 10.65 6.83
N TYR A 104 3.57 11.43 7.53
CA TYR A 104 4.77 12.05 6.97
C TYR A 104 6.06 11.50 7.57
N LYS A 105 6.04 10.25 8.04
CA LYS A 105 7.20 9.52 8.56
C LYS A 105 7.43 8.25 7.73
N GLN A 106 8.36 7.39 8.16
CA GLN A 106 8.68 6.13 7.49
C GLN A 106 7.45 5.22 7.32
N SER A 107 7.58 4.22 6.45
CA SER A 107 6.55 3.20 6.26
C SER A 107 6.15 2.56 7.60
N THR A 108 4.83 2.51 7.84
CA THR A 108 4.32 2.22 9.18
C THR A 108 3.06 1.37 9.07
N THR A 109 2.93 0.38 9.94
CA THR A 109 1.67 -0.29 10.23
C THR A 109 1.13 0.26 11.54
N PHE A 110 -0.12 0.67 11.55
CA PHE A 110 -0.77 1.31 12.69
C PHE A 110 -1.50 0.29 13.54
N THR A 111 -1.28 0.35 14.84
CA THR A 111 -1.85 -0.58 15.81
C THR A 111 -2.02 0.08 17.17
N ASN A 112 -3.01 -0.35 17.93
CA ASN A 112 -3.19 -0.02 19.34
C ASN A 112 -2.72 -1.17 20.25
N ASN A 113 -2.18 -2.24 19.70
CA ASN A 113 -1.68 -3.39 20.45
C ASN A 113 -0.26 -3.09 20.98
N GLU A 114 -0.10 -3.04 22.32
CA GLU A 114 1.17 -2.72 22.97
C GLU A 114 2.27 -3.75 22.67
N GLU A 115 1.92 -5.03 22.44
CA GLU A 115 2.92 -6.05 22.05
C GLU A 115 3.50 -5.76 20.67
N GLU A 116 2.64 -5.33 19.74
CA GLU A 116 3.08 -4.94 18.39
C GLU A 116 3.89 -3.65 18.40
N LEU A 117 3.59 -2.70 19.28
CA LEU A 117 4.33 -1.44 19.42
C LEU A 117 5.78 -1.66 19.88
N ASN A 118 6.03 -2.72 20.61
CA ASN A 118 7.38 -3.10 21.05
C ASN A 118 8.20 -3.81 19.94
N PHE A 119 7.60 -4.05 18.78
CA PHE A 119 8.27 -4.67 17.65
C PHE A 119 9.37 -3.77 17.07
N LYS A 120 10.59 -4.31 16.97
CA LYS A 120 11.70 -3.64 16.29
C LYS A 120 11.76 -4.08 14.82
N PRO A 121 11.40 -3.20 13.87
CA PRO A 121 11.39 -3.57 12.46
C PRO A 121 12.81 -3.82 11.94
N LYS A 122 12.99 -4.87 11.17
CA LYS A 122 14.19 -5.09 10.36
C LYS A 122 14.11 -4.24 9.08
N PRO A 123 15.24 -4.03 8.37
CA PRO A 123 15.20 -3.39 7.06
C PRO A 123 14.13 -3.99 6.14
N GLY A 124 13.35 -3.14 5.45
CA GLY A 124 12.25 -3.56 4.59
C GLY A 124 10.94 -3.90 5.31
N GLN A 125 10.88 -3.80 6.63
CA GLN A 125 9.66 -3.99 7.42
C GLN A 125 9.08 -2.64 7.87
N ASN A 126 7.76 -2.58 7.95
CA ASN A 126 7.07 -1.38 8.44
C ASN A 126 7.31 -1.19 9.94
N ALA A 127 7.56 0.04 10.36
CA ALA A 127 7.49 0.44 11.75
C ALA A 127 6.10 0.17 12.35
N ARG A 128 5.98 0.29 13.66
CA ARG A 128 4.69 0.23 14.37
C ARG A 128 4.44 1.56 15.05
N SER A 129 3.20 2.05 15.00
CA SER A 129 2.84 3.30 15.66
C SER A 129 1.38 3.31 16.08
N LYS A 130 1.08 4.05 17.16
CA LYS A 130 -0.27 4.43 17.59
C LYS A 130 -0.56 5.93 17.42
N ASP A 131 0.36 6.69 16.85
CA ASP A 131 0.24 8.16 16.69
C ASP A 131 -0.91 8.60 15.76
N HIS A 132 -1.56 7.66 15.09
CA HIS A 132 -2.77 7.90 14.28
C HIS A 132 -4.02 8.04 15.12
N LEU A 133 -4.02 7.54 16.35
CA LEU A 133 -5.20 7.53 17.22
C LEU A 133 -5.64 8.94 17.60
N GLY A 134 -6.92 9.08 17.83
CA GLY A 134 -7.61 10.27 18.33
C GLY A 134 -8.68 9.92 19.35
N GLU A 135 -9.45 10.91 19.77
CA GLU A 135 -10.47 10.74 20.82
C GLU A 135 -11.84 10.30 20.27
N ILE A 136 -12.16 10.68 19.03
CA ILE A 136 -13.47 10.44 18.41
C ILE A 136 -13.64 8.95 18.12
N GLU A 137 -14.75 8.38 18.56
CA GLU A 137 -15.12 7.00 18.22
C GLU A 137 -15.31 6.84 16.72
N PHE A 138 -14.91 5.68 16.20
CA PHE A 138 -15.10 5.36 14.79
C PHE A 138 -16.55 4.92 14.53
N ASP A 139 -17.04 5.19 13.33
CA ASP A 139 -18.37 4.79 12.86
C ASP A 139 -18.54 3.27 12.87
N LYS A 140 -19.52 2.77 13.62
CA LYS A 140 -19.75 1.33 13.81
C LYS A 140 -20.30 0.64 12.57
N ASP A 141 -21.08 1.33 11.75
CA ASP A 141 -21.65 0.76 10.52
C ASP A 141 -20.58 0.65 9.45
N MET A 142 -19.75 1.68 9.33
CA MET A 142 -18.56 1.67 8.46
C MET A 142 -17.58 0.58 8.87
N HIS A 143 -17.33 0.43 10.18
CA HIS A 143 -16.50 -0.64 10.73
C HIS A 143 -17.04 -2.01 10.37
N ALA A 144 -18.31 -2.29 10.69
CA ALA A 144 -18.95 -3.58 10.42
C ALA A 144 -18.92 -3.94 8.93
N LYS A 145 -19.13 -2.96 8.07
CA LYS A 145 -19.24 -3.17 6.63
C LYS A 145 -17.90 -3.36 5.91
N TYR A 146 -16.84 -2.64 6.32
CA TYR A 146 -15.58 -2.59 5.58
C TYR A 146 -14.33 -2.90 6.38
N LEU A 147 -14.36 -2.81 7.71
CA LEU A 147 -13.17 -2.77 8.55
C LEU A 147 -13.22 -3.74 9.74
N SER A 148 -14.12 -4.71 9.71
CA SER A 148 -14.35 -5.66 10.81
C SER A 148 -13.13 -6.53 11.16
N HIS A 149 -12.09 -6.55 10.33
CA HIS A 149 -10.80 -7.22 10.57
C HIS A 149 -9.82 -6.38 11.41
N ILE A 150 -10.14 -5.12 11.67
CA ILE A 150 -9.34 -4.21 12.49
C ILE A 150 -10.10 -3.96 13.80
N ASP A 151 -9.40 -3.98 14.94
CA ASP A 151 -10.02 -3.55 16.20
C ASP A 151 -10.58 -2.12 16.05
N ILE A 152 -11.85 -1.93 16.39
CA ILE A 152 -12.51 -0.63 16.26
C ILE A 152 -11.78 0.48 17.05
N ASN A 153 -11.16 0.13 18.19
CA ASN A 153 -10.36 1.08 18.95
C ASN A 153 -9.08 1.52 18.24
N ASN A 154 -8.59 0.72 17.29
CA ASN A 154 -7.47 1.09 16.43
C ASN A 154 -7.88 2.07 15.32
N LEU A 155 -9.16 2.40 15.21
CA LEU A 155 -9.70 3.35 14.23
C LEU A 155 -10.16 4.66 14.88
N ARG A 156 -10.00 4.83 16.18
CA ARG A 156 -10.38 6.06 16.89
C ARG A 156 -9.68 7.28 16.30
N GLY A 157 -10.44 8.34 16.03
CA GLY A 157 -9.93 9.56 15.43
C GLY A 157 -9.62 9.45 13.92
N MET A 158 -9.97 8.32 13.31
CA MET A 158 -9.86 8.14 11.85
C MET A 158 -11.17 8.51 11.17
N GLU A 159 -11.07 9.05 9.97
CA GLU A 159 -12.21 9.37 9.11
C GLU A 159 -11.94 8.81 7.71
N VAL A 160 -12.90 8.05 7.18
CA VAL A 160 -12.80 7.52 5.82
C VAL A 160 -12.95 8.66 4.82
N GLU A 161 -12.00 8.78 3.90
CA GLU A 161 -12.04 9.72 2.79
C GLU A 161 -12.65 9.08 1.55
N MET A 162 -12.22 7.85 1.26
CA MET A 162 -12.62 7.15 0.04
C MET A 162 -12.57 5.64 0.23
N ILE A 163 -13.52 4.96 -0.39
CA ILE A 163 -13.48 3.51 -0.60
C ILE A 163 -13.33 3.29 -2.10
N TYR A 164 -12.17 2.78 -2.51
CA TYR A 164 -11.91 2.46 -3.90
C TYR A 164 -12.28 1.00 -4.17
N ASN A 165 -13.34 0.81 -4.93
CA ASN A 165 -13.72 -0.53 -5.40
C ASN A 165 -12.82 -0.89 -6.58
N TRP A 166 -12.10 -1.98 -6.45
CA TRP A 166 -11.15 -2.44 -7.45
C TRP A 166 -11.84 -2.81 -8.75
N LYS A 167 -11.30 -2.28 -9.86
CA LYS A 167 -11.78 -2.58 -11.21
C LYS A 167 -10.58 -2.76 -12.13
N VAL A 168 -10.52 -3.90 -12.80
CA VAL A 168 -9.47 -4.19 -13.78
C VAL A 168 -9.57 -3.22 -14.96
N GLY A 169 -8.42 -2.72 -15.41
CA GLY A 169 -8.33 -1.70 -16.46
C GLY A 169 -8.32 -0.26 -15.95
N GLU A 170 -8.52 -0.05 -14.64
CA GLU A 170 -8.37 1.25 -13.99
C GLU A 170 -7.12 1.28 -13.11
N SER A 171 -6.61 2.45 -12.82
CA SER A 171 -5.56 2.67 -11.84
C SER A 171 -5.95 3.82 -10.93
N LEU A 172 -5.81 3.60 -9.63
CA LEU A 172 -5.98 4.65 -8.64
C LEU A 172 -4.64 5.34 -8.39
N ILE A 173 -4.65 6.66 -8.44
CA ILE A 173 -3.49 7.51 -8.14
C ILE A 173 -3.80 8.30 -6.87
N VAL A 174 -3.02 8.09 -5.83
CA VAL A 174 -3.19 8.74 -4.52
C VAL A 174 -1.86 9.28 -4.00
N ASP A 175 -1.93 10.17 -3.02
CA ASP A 175 -0.71 10.61 -2.31
C ASP A 175 -0.12 9.47 -1.49
N ARG A 176 1.20 9.33 -1.52
CA ARG A 176 1.92 8.28 -0.77
C ARG A 176 1.77 8.40 0.74
N THR A 177 1.35 9.55 1.22
CA THR A 177 1.12 9.82 2.66
C THR A 177 -0.24 9.34 3.17
N HIS A 178 -1.11 8.84 2.30
CA HIS A 178 -2.42 8.34 2.71
C HIS A 178 -2.30 7.09 3.58
N ILE A 179 -2.91 7.15 4.75
CA ILE A 179 -3.16 5.97 5.56
C ILE A 179 -4.28 5.18 4.90
N HIS A 180 -4.07 3.88 4.71
CA HIS A 180 -5.04 3.01 4.04
C HIS A 180 -4.97 1.57 4.53
N CYS A 181 -5.95 0.77 4.12
CA CYS A 181 -5.97 -0.67 4.34
C CYS A 181 -6.83 -1.38 3.30
N ALA A 182 -6.69 -2.70 3.20
CA ALA A 182 -7.67 -3.50 2.48
C ALA A 182 -8.97 -3.61 3.29
N SER A 183 -10.11 -3.67 2.60
CA SER A 183 -11.41 -3.90 3.23
C SER A 183 -11.55 -5.34 3.73
N SER A 184 -12.34 -5.53 4.81
CA SER A 184 -12.76 -6.85 5.30
C SER A 184 -13.62 -7.65 4.30
N ARG A 185 -14.10 -7.00 3.25
CA ARG A 185 -14.88 -7.66 2.19
C ARG A 185 -14.04 -8.54 1.25
N LEU A 186 -12.73 -8.60 1.48
CA LEU A 186 -11.86 -9.53 0.76
C LEU A 186 -12.16 -10.97 1.20
N ASN A 187 -12.86 -11.69 0.34
CA ASN A 187 -13.25 -13.08 0.57
C ASN A 187 -12.51 -14.10 -0.32
N LYS A 188 -11.63 -13.60 -1.19
CA LYS A 188 -10.85 -14.38 -2.15
C LYS A 188 -9.49 -13.73 -2.38
N ARG A 189 -8.81 -14.21 -3.42
CA ARG A 189 -7.55 -13.67 -3.93
C ARG A 189 -7.72 -12.23 -4.41
N LYS A 190 -6.85 -11.35 -3.98
CA LYS A 190 -6.69 -9.96 -4.44
C LYS A 190 -5.28 -9.81 -5.00
N LEU A 191 -5.16 -9.37 -6.24
CA LEU A 191 -3.88 -9.13 -6.90
C LEU A 191 -3.86 -7.73 -7.50
N GLY A 192 -2.87 -6.94 -7.16
CA GLY A 192 -2.61 -5.63 -7.73
C GLY A 192 -1.14 -5.35 -7.92
N LEU A 193 -0.84 -4.39 -8.76
CA LEU A 193 0.46 -3.78 -8.91
C LEU A 193 0.45 -2.44 -8.20
N THR A 194 1.45 -2.21 -7.35
CA THR A 194 1.70 -0.90 -6.75
C THR A 194 3.03 -0.36 -7.25
N THR A 195 3.02 0.88 -7.72
CA THR A 195 4.23 1.63 -8.09
C THR A 195 4.26 2.97 -7.38
N PHE A 196 5.43 3.57 -7.31
CA PHE A 196 5.66 4.79 -6.55
C PHE A 196 6.39 5.82 -7.40
N THR A 197 6.06 7.08 -7.16
CA THR A 197 6.72 8.21 -7.82
C THR A 197 7.27 9.18 -6.79
N LYS A 198 8.25 9.96 -7.23
CA LYS A 198 8.76 11.14 -6.52
C LYS A 198 8.75 12.35 -7.44
N ARG A 199 8.74 13.54 -6.90
CA ARG A 199 8.90 14.76 -7.68
C ARG A 199 10.33 14.86 -8.19
N LYS A 200 10.48 15.48 -9.35
CA LYS A 200 11.79 15.95 -9.84
C LYS A 200 12.26 17.14 -9.03
#